data_df044f63329b9e751fda0d0818650325
#
_entry.id   df044f63329b9e751fda0d0818650325
#
_cell.length_a   1.000
_cell.length_b   1.000
_cell.length_c   1.000
_cell.angle_alpha   90.00
_cell.angle_beta   90.00
_cell.angle_gamma   90.00
#
_symmetry.space_group_name_H-M   'P 1'
#
loop_
_entity.id
_entity.type
_entity.pdbx_description
1 polymer ?
#
loop_
_entity_poly.entity_id
_entity_poly.type
_entity_poly.pdbx_seq_one_letter_code
_entity_poly.pdbx_strand_id
1 'polypeptide(L)'
;MNPLFQFCIGVDVIFLQVDNGLGLCVDIVPLRPYDKAASFALMLTRLLPFVEKRLNLIELAPKGTGKSYLYGRVSRFGWLSSGGAMSVPKLFYDQSRRTEGLIAGYDFVTLDEIQTISFTDVDKVRSALKGYLESGEYTVGNHKGIAWAGMILCGNIPKEIMDNDATTDMFTELPSEFHESALLERFHGFIKGWNIPCMNDDLKVNGWALNSEYFCSIMHELRNDSSYRAIVDRLIEVPDGADTRDTEAVKRIATAYLKLLFPYVRQPEDIRTADFNRYCLRRACKMRSIILTQMGIMDIEYAGRDIPQFKVRTIQ
;
A
#
# COMPACT_ATOMS: atom_id res chain seq x y z
N MET A 1 6.70 -11.47 -27.91
CA MET A 1 5.58 -10.51 -27.99
C MET A 1 4.97 -10.44 -26.60
N ASN A 2 5.19 -9.33 -25.89
CA ASN A 2 4.58 -9.14 -24.56
C ASN A 2 3.10 -8.84 -24.74
N PRO A 3 2.20 -9.49 -23.99
CA PRO A 3 0.79 -9.12 -24.01
C PRO A 3 0.62 -7.71 -23.41
N LEU A 4 0.12 -6.79 -24.24
CA LEU A 4 -0.25 -5.45 -23.83
C LEU A 4 -1.55 -5.54 -23.00
N PHE A 5 -1.46 -5.13 -21.73
CA PHE A 5 -2.64 -4.95 -20.89
C PHE A 5 -3.12 -3.50 -21.05
N GLN A 6 -4.33 -3.33 -21.53
CA GLN A 6 -4.97 -2.03 -21.57
C GLN A 6 -6.03 -1.96 -20.47
N PHE A 7 -5.80 -1.14 -19.45
CA PHE A 7 -6.82 -0.77 -18.48
C PHE A 7 -7.61 0.40 -19.03
N CYS A 8 -8.84 0.18 -19.44
CA CYS A 8 -9.77 1.28 -19.71
C CYS A 8 -10.58 1.57 -18.43
N ILE A 9 -10.33 2.71 -17.81
CA ILE A 9 -11.19 3.22 -16.75
C ILE A 9 -12.34 3.97 -17.41
N GLY A 10 -13.28 3.22 -17.93
CA GLY A 10 -14.62 3.73 -18.26
C GLY A 10 -15.52 3.56 -17.05
N VAL A 11 -16.56 4.36 -16.96
CA VAL A 11 -17.39 4.58 -15.77
C VAL A 11 -18.00 3.32 -15.13
N ASP A 12 -17.96 2.15 -15.79
CA ASP A 12 -18.64 0.94 -15.33
C ASP A 12 -17.88 -0.40 -15.49
N VAL A 13 -16.66 -0.43 -16.06
CA VAL A 13 -15.97 -1.71 -16.34
C VAL A 13 -14.46 -1.56 -16.31
N ILE A 14 -13.75 -2.48 -15.62
CA ILE A 14 -12.32 -2.70 -15.86
C ILE A 14 -12.18 -3.79 -16.90
N PHE A 15 -11.65 -3.44 -18.06
CA PHE A 15 -11.24 -4.41 -19.06
C PHE A 15 -9.75 -4.71 -18.91
N LEU A 16 -9.42 -5.97 -18.68
CA LEU A 16 -8.09 -6.52 -18.93
C LEU A 16 -8.14 -7.12 -20.35
N GLN A 17 -7.69 -6.36 -21.34
CA GLN A 17 -7.58 -6.91 -22.68
C GLN A 17 -6.20 -7.56 -22.84
N VAL A 18 -6.17 -8.86 -22.97
CA VAL A 18 -5.00 -9.61 -23.44
C VAL A 18 -5.09 -9.68 -24.95
N ASP A 19 -4.03 -9.27 -25.64
CA ASP A 19 -3.91 -9.39 -27.10
C ASP A 19 -3.93 -10.87 -27.49
N ASN A 20 -5.07 -11.43 -27.72
CA ASN A 20 -5.39 -12.73 -28.40
C ASN A 20 -6.89 -13.00 -28.38
N GLY A 21 -7.74 -11.98 -28.25
CA GLY A 21 -9.18 -12.11 -28.46
C GLY A 21 -9.99 -12.69 -27.29
N LEU A 22 -9.39 -12.88 -26.13
CA LEU A 22 -10.07 -13.25 -24.89
C LEU A 22 -10.05 -12.06 -23.94
N GLY A 23 -11.10 -11.26 -23.98
CA GLY A 23 -11.35 -10.20 -23.00
C GLY A 23 -11.77 -10.82 -21.68
N LEU A 24 -11.05 -10.53 -20.61
CA LEU A 24 -11.49 -10.81 -19.25
C LEU A 24 -12.21 -9.57 -18.72
N CYS A 25 -13.52 -9.68 -18.54
CA CYS A 25 -14.32 -8.64 -17.92
C CYS A 25 -14.42 -8.92 -16.43
N VAL A 26 -13.97 -8.01 -15.59
CA VAL A 26 -14.32 -8.03 -14.18
C VAL A 26 -15.53 -7.12 -14.01
N ASP A 27 -16.72 -7.70 -14.03
CA ASP A 27 -17.93 -6.99 -13.68
C ASP A 27 -17.90 -6.67 -12.18
N ILE A 28 -17.63 -5.41 -11.86
CA ILE A 28 -17.87 -4.92 -10.50
C ILE A 28 -19.31 -4.45 -10.46
N VAL A 29 -20.11 -5.18 -9.66
CA VAL A 29 -21.52 -4.90 -9.43
C VAL A 29 -21.80 -3.41 -9.24
N PRO A 30 -22.82 -2.85 -9.88
CA PRO A 30 -23.10 -1.45 -9.85
C PRO A 30 -23.46 -0.93 -8.46
N LEU A 31 -22.51 -0.26 -7.80
CA LEU A 31 -22.76 0.64 -6.68
C LEU A 31 -23.35 1.97 -7.21
N ARG A 32 -24.07 2.74 -6.43
CA ARG A 32 -24.73 3.99 -6.87
C ARG A 32 -23.73 4.99 -7.49
N PRO A 33 -24.10 5.80 -8.50
CA PRO A 33 -23.15 6.48 -9.40
C PRO A 33 -22.08 7.38 -8.77
N TYR A 34 -22.33 7.95 -7.60
CA TYR A 34 -21.41 8.90 -6.97
C TYR A 34 -20.42 8.27 -6.01
N ASP A 35 -20.79 7.18 -5.32
CA ASP A 35 -19.92 6.51 -4.33
C ASP A 35 -19.01 5.46 -4.96
N LYS A 36 -19.33 5.00 -6.16
CA LYS A 36 -18.67 3.88 -6.85
C LYS A 36 -17.22 4.13 -7.22
N ALA A 37 -16.92 5.28 -7.84
CA ALA A 37 -15.58 5.56 -8.33
C ALA A 37 -14.57 5.79 -7.18
N ALA A 38 -15.00 6.38 -6.07
CA ALA A 38 -14.16 6.63 -4.91
C ALA A 38 -13.89 5.34 -4.14
N SER A 39 -14.91 4.54 -3.87
CA SER A 39 -14.78 3.24 -3.17
C SER A 39 -13.97 2.25 -3.98
N PHE A 40 -14.17 2.21 -5.29
CA PHE A 40 -13.39 1.39 -6.20
C PHE A 40 -11.89 1.80 -6.20
N ALA A 41 -11.62 3.08 -6.26
CA ALA A 41 -10.27 3.59 -6.20
C ALA A 41 -9.55 3.23 -4.88
N LEU A 42 -10.30 3.18 -3.76
CA LEU A 42 -9.77 2.74 -2.47
C LEU A 42 -9.51 1.22 -2.44
N MET A 43 -10.38 0.42 -3.04
CA MET A 43 -10.12 -1.02 -3.21
C MET A 43 -8.83 -1.26 -3.99
N LEU A 44 -8.61 -0.51 -5.08
CA LEU A 44 -7.35 -0.59 -5.84
C LEU A 44 -6.13 -0.18 -5.02
N THR A 45 -6.28 0.76 -4.08
CA THR A 45 -5.19 1.17 -3.18
C THR A 45 -4.65 0.00 -2.34
N ARG A 46 -5.51 -0.94 -1.97
CA ARG A 46 -5.10 -2.17 -1.27
C ARG A 46 -4.20 -3.09 -2.10
N LEU A 47 -4.22 -2.97 -3.43
CA LEU A 47 -3.39 -3.77 -4.33
C LEU A 47 -1.99 -3.17 -4.55
N LEU A 48 -1.72 -1.97 -4.09
CA LEU A 48 -0.43 -1.32 -4.29
C LEU A 48 0.76 -2.13 -3.74
N PRO A 49 0.69 -2.76 -2.55
CA PRO A 49 1.77 -3.61 -2.04
C PRO A 49 2.04 -4.85 -2.87
N PHE A 50 1.08 -5.28 -3.73
CA PHE A 50 1.26 -6.42 -4.62
C PHE A 50 2.20 -6.09 -5.79
N VAL A 51 2.29 -4.82 -6.20
CA VAL A 51 3.05 -4.37 -7.38
C VAL A 51 4.28 -3.53 -7.04
N GLU A 52 4.47 -3.12 -5.78
CA GLU A 52 5.60 -2.26 -5.41
C GLU A 52 6.35 -2.80 -4.20
N LYS A 53 7.70 -2.84 -4.34
CA LYS A 53 8.61 -3.31 -3.29
C LYS A 53 8.63 -2.35 -2.11
N ARG A 54 8.68 -2.92 -0.89
CA ARG A 54 8.80 -2.18 0.37
C ARG A 54 7.77 -1.05 0.50
N LEU A 55 6.56 -1.25 -0.02
CA LEU A 55 5.48 -0.30 0.19
C LEU A 55 4.81 -0.57 1.53
N ASN A 56 5.08 0.28 2.50
CA ASN A 56 4.60 0.16 3.87
C ASN A 56 3.34 1.01 4.06
N LEU A 57 2.24 0.41 4.47
CA LEU A 57 0.94 1.06 4.59
C LEU A 57 0.29 0.77 5.94
N ILE A 58 -0.54 1.71 6.39
CA ILE A 58 -1.46 1.52 7.52
C ILE A 58 -2.88 1.57 6.97
N GLU A 59 -3.70 0.60 7.33
CA GLU A 59 -5.12 0.59 7.02
C GLU A 59 -5.95 0.39 8.28
N LEU A 60 -6.75 1.38 8.62
CA LEU A 60 -7.77 1.23 9.65
C LEU A 60 -9.15 1.20 8.97
N ALA A 61 -9.97 0.23 9.34
CA ALA A 61 -11.29 0.04 8.73
C ALA A 61 -12.25 -0.71 9.66
N PRO A 62 -13.55 -0.51 9.50
CA PRO A 62 -14.55 -1.35 10.18
C PRO A 62 -14.39 -2.84 9.83
N LYS A 63 -14.99 -3.68 10.65
CA LYS A 63 -15.12 -5.13 10.35
C LYS A 63 -15.95 -5.31 9.07
N GLY A 64 -15.65 -6.38 8.34
CA GLY A 64 -16.42 -6.77 7.15
C GLY A 64 -16.05 -6.06 5.85
N THR A 65 -15.03 -5.19 5.81
CA THR A 65 -14.57 -4.51 4.59
C THR A 65 -13.64 -5.36 3.70
N GLY A 66 -13.43 -6.65 4.04
CA GLY A 66 -12.67 -7.60 3.22
C GLY A 66 -11.14 -7.52 3.33
N LYS A 67 -10.57 -6.81 4.34
CA LYS A 67 -9.11 -6.71 4.55
C LYS A 67 -8.43 -8.08 4.61
N SER A 68 -8.85 -8.90 5.58
CA SER A 68 -8.24 -10.21 5.84
C SER A 68 -8.37 -11.17 4.65
N TYR A 69 -9.48 -11.09 3.92
CA TYR A 69 -9.67 -11.89 2.71
C TYR A 69 -8.70 -11.48 1.60
N LEU A 70 -8.61 -10.17 1.32
CA LEU A 70 -7.74 -9.66 0.26
C LEU A 70 -6.27 -9.98 0.52
N TYR A 71 -5.78 -9.63 1.70
CA TYR A 71 -4.36 -9.79 2.01
C TYR A 71 -3.96 -11.23 2.34
N GLY A 72 -4.90 -12.05 2.82
CA GLY A 72 -4.59 -13.42 3.26
C GLY A 72 -4.98 -14.53 2.28
N ARG A 73 -5.82 -14.25 1.27
CA ARG A 73 -6.38 -15.30 0.40
C ARG A 73 -6.19 -15.06 -1.09
N VAL A 74 -6.01 -13.81 -1.51
CA VAL A 74 -5.98 -13.48 -2.94
C VAL A 74 -4.63 -13.81 -3.55
N SER A 75 -3.51 -13.65 -2.82
CA SER A 75 -2.18 -13.88 -3.35
C SER A 75 -1.37 -14.87 -2.52
N ARG A 76 -0.77 -15.85 -3.21
CA ARG A 76 0.21 -16.75 -2.61
C ARG A 76 1.54 -16.07 -2.27
N PHE A 77 1.80 -14.89 -2.81
CA PHE A 77 3.00 -14.10 -2.56
C PHE A 77 2.88 -13.20 -1.33
N GLY A 78 1.71 -13.13 -0.71
CA GLY A 78 1.46 -12.37 0.51
C GLY A 78 1.38 -13.27 1.74
N TRP A 79 1.74 -12.72 2.90
CA TRP A 79 1.52 -13.35 4.19
C TRP A 79 0.64 -12.47 5.07
N LEU A 80 -0.35 -13.09 5.71
CA LEU A 80 -1.19 -12.42 6.70
C LEU A 80 -1.02 -13.13 8.05
N SER A 81 -0.68 -12.36 9.07
CA SER A 81 -0.71 -12.79 10.48
C SER A 81 -1.84 -12.06 11.19
N SER A 82 -2.82 -12.81 11.69
CA SER A 82 -3.96 -12.26 12.43
C SER A 82 -3.78 -12.55 13.92
N GLY A 83 -3.56 -11.50 14.70
CA GLY A 83 -3.35 -11.60 16.14
C GLY A 83 -2.12 -12.41 16.58
N GLY A 84 -2.01 -12.63 17.90
CA GLY A 84 -1.00 -13.50 18.51
C GLY A 84 0.41 -12.89 18.64
N ALA A 85 1.40 -13.72 18.97
CA ALA A 85 2.75 -13.26 19.23
C ALA A 85 3.56 -13.08 17.95
N MET A 86 4.22 -11.92 17.83
CA MET A 86 5.17 -11.60 16.79
C MET A 86 6.56 -11.38 17.38
N SER A 87 7.58 -11.98 16.78
CA SER A 87 8.95 -11.93 17.27
C SER A 87 9.93 -11.57 16.17
N VAL A 88 11.13 -11.12 16.56
CA VAL A 88 12.25 -10.87 15.63
C VAL A 88 12.57 -12.10 14.78
N PRO A 89 12.70 -13.33 15.34
CA PRO A 89 12.91 -14.52 14.54
C PRO A 89 11.82 -14.78 13.50
N LYS A 90 10.56 -14.56 13.85
CA LYS A 90 9.44 -14.78 12.93
C LYS A 90 9.40 -13.77 11.80
N LEU A 91 9.66 -12.50 12.10
CA LEU A 91 9.63 -11.43 11.09
C LEU A 91 10.88 -11.38 10.23
N PHE A 92 12.05 -11.46 10.85
CA PHE A 92 13.33 -11.11 10.22
C PHE A 92 14.24 -12.32 10.00
N TYR A 93 14.80 -12.88 11.06
CA TYR A 93 15.77 -13.99 10.99
C TYR A 93 15.80 -14.80 12.27
N ASP A 94 15.70 -16.13 12.15
CA ASP A 94 15.86 -17.06 13.26
C ASP A 94 17.33 -17.50 13.34
N GLN A 95 18.07 -16.97 14.31
CA GLN A 95 19.48 -17.31 14.51
C GLN A 95 19.70 -18.77 14.90
N SER A 96 18.76 -19.37 15.62
CA SER A 96 18.88 -20.76 16.08
C SER A 96 18.71 -21.75 14.93
N ARG A 97 17.77 -21.46 14.04
CA ARG A 97 17.48 -22.29 12.87
C ARG A 97 18.24 -21.87 11.62
N ARG A 98 18.85 -20.66 11.65
CA ARG A 98 19.52 -20.02 10.50
C ARG A 98 18.57 -19.89 9.29
N THR A 99 17.35 -19.48 9.55
CA THR A 99 16.30 -19.30 8.51
C THR A 99 15.82 -17.87 8.45
N GLU A 100 15.57 -17.42 7.23
CA GLU A 100 14.94 -16.12 6.97
C GLU A 100 13.51 -16.09 7.49
N GLY A 101 13.09 -14.90 7.95
CA GLY A 101 11.73 -14.65 8.42
C GLY A 101 10.78 -14.25 7.30
N LEU A 102 9.58 -13.83 7.69
CA LEU A 102 8.48 -13.54 6.78
C LEU A 102 8.82 -12.46 5.73
N ILE A 103 9.55 -11.41 6.12
CA ILE A 103 9.86 -10.29 5.22
C ILE A 103 10.77 -10.66 4.05
N ALA A 104 11.51 -11.74 4.15
CA ALA A 104 12.37 -12.24 3.07
C ALA A 104 11.66 -13.23 2.14
N GLY A 105 10.59 -13.88 2.65
CA GLY A 105 9.89 -14.95 1.93
C GLY A 105 8.68 -14.48 1.11
N TYR A 106 8.18 -13.25 1.33
CA TYR A 106 6.93 -12.79 0.73
C TYR A 106 7.07 -11.39 0.11
N ASP A 107 6.16 -11.06 -0.81
CA ASP A 107 6.07 -9.74 -1.41
C ASP A 107 5.56 -8.69 -0.44
N PHE A 108 4.66 -9.10 0.44
CA PHE A 108 4.15 -8.27 1.53
C PHE A 108 3.77 -9.11 2.74
N VAL A 109 3.88 -8.50 3.90
CA VAL A 109 3.49 -9.06 5.20
C VAL A 109 2.43 -8.15 5.82
N THR A 110 1.26 -8.71 6.05
CA THR A 110 0.15 -8.00 6.70
C THR A 110 0.03 -8.45 8.16
N LEU A 111 0.10 -7.48 9.06
CA LEU A 111 -0.23 -7.66 10.47
C LEU A 111 -1.69 -7.23 10.66
N ASP A 112 -2.59 -8.21 10.62
CA ASP A 112 -4.03 -7.99 10.77
C ASP A 112 -4.45 -8.07 12.24
N GLU A 113 -5.54 -7.38 12.57
CA GLU A 113 -5.95 -7.17 13.97
C GLU A 113 -4.79 -6.67 14.82
N ILE A 114 -4.09 -5.64 14.33
CA ILE A 114 -2.84 -5.15 14.92
C ILE A 114 -2.96 -4.88 16.42
N GLN A 115 -4.14 -4.47 16.90
CA GLN A 115 -4.43 -4.22 18.32
C GLN A 115 -4.29 -5.49 19.19
N THR A 116 -4.35 -6.68 18.60
CA THR A 116 -4.26 -7.97 19.31
C THR A 116 -2.91 -8.65 19.16
N ILE A 117 -2.01 -8.07 18.36
CA ILE A 117 -0.65 -8.57 18.19
C ILE A 117 0.20 -8.14 19.37
N SER A 118 0.84 -9.10 20.03
CA SER A 118 1.85 -8.85 21.04
C SER A 118 3.25 -9.05 20.48
N PHE A 119 4.14 -8.12 20.75
CA PHE A 119 5.53 -8.22 20.32
C PHE A 119 6.40 -8.75 21.45
N THR A 120 7.05 -9.89 21.22
CA THR A 120 8.08 -10.39 22.14
C THR A 120 9.35 -9.57 21.92
N ASP A 121 9.92 -9.03 23.02
CA ASP A 121 11.11 -8.18 22.95
C ASP A 121 10.90 -6.92 22.10
N VAL A 122 9.99 -6.06 22.55
CA VAL A 122 9.52 -4.85 21.86
C VAL A 122 10.66 -3.98 21.35
N ASP A 123 11.71 -3.76 22.15
CA ASP A 123 12.82 -2.87 21.77
C ASP A 123 13.64 -3.43 20.60
N LYS A 124 13.86 -4.75 20.59
CA LYS A 124 14.56 -5.38 19.45
C LYS A 124 13.72 -5.38 18.19
N VAL A 125 12.40 -5.66 18.31
CA VAL A 125 11.49 -5.60 17.17
C VAL A 125 11.42 -4.19 16.61
N ARG A 126 11.26 -3.17 17.46
CA ARG A 126 11.21 -1.76 17.07
C ARG A 126 12.50 -1.31 16.38
N SER A 127 13.65 -1.67 16.94
CA SER A 127 14.95 -1.33 16.35
C SER A 127 15.13 -1.95 14.96
N ALA A 128 14.81 -3.24 14.80
CA ALA A 128 14.88 -3.93 13.51
C ALA A 128 13.89 -3.36 12.49
N LEU A 129 12.65 -3.03 12.93
CA LEU A 129 11.64 -2.40 12.09
C LEU A 129 12.07 -1.04 11.56
N LYS A 130 12.69 -0.19 12.38
CA LYS A 130 13.17 1.13 11.94
C LYS A 130 14.15 1.04 10.77
N GLY A 131 15.15 0.18 10.88
CA GLY A 131 16.10 -0.05 9.79
C GLY A 131 15.43 -0.61 8.54
N TYR A 132 14.61 -1.64 8.73
CA TYR A 132 13.90 -2.30 7.64
C TYR A 132 12.93 -1.37 6.89
N LEU A 133 12.09 -0.63 7.59
CA LEU A 133 11.12 0.27 6.97
C LEU A 133 11.80 1.42 6.22
N GLU A 134 12.97 1.89 6.67
CA GLU A 134 13.75 2.93 6.02
C GLU A 134 14.41 2.42 4.73
N SER A 135 15.27 1.39 4.83
CA SER A 135 16.15 0.96 3.74
C SER A 135 15.88 -0.45 3.20
N GLY A 136 15.08 -1.24 3.91
CA GLY A 136 14.92 -2.68 3.65
C GLY A 136 16.01 -3.51 4.32
N GLU A 137 16.98 -2.88 4.97
CA GLU A 137 18.05 -3.56 5.69
C GLU A 137 17.63 -3.89 7.11
N TYR A 138 18.04 -5.03 7.61
CA TYR A 138 17.84 -5.41 9.01
C TYR A 138 19.07 -6.13 9.57
N THR A 139 19.24 -6.02 10.87
CA THR A 139 20.31 -6.72 11.59
C THR A 139 19.71 -7.48 12.78
N VAL A 140 19.99 -8.78 12.85
CA VAL A 140 19.59 -9.64 13.96
C VAL A 140 20.81 -10.37 14.48
N GLY A 141 21.34 -9.93 15.62
CA GLY A 141 22.63 -10.39 16.12
C GLY A 141 23.75 -10.12 15.11
N ASN A 142 24.41 -11.17 14.63
CA ASN A 142 25.47 -11.06 13.62
C ASN A 142 24.99 -11.20 12.18
N HIS A 143 23.69 -11.46 11.98
CA HIS A 143 23.10 -11.57 10.64
C HIS A 143 22.64 -10.21 10.13
N LYS A 144 23.09 -9.85 8.93
CA LYS A 144 22.61 -8.69 8.17
C LYS A 144 21.89 -9.19 6.94
N GLY A 145 20.68 -8.71 6.73
CA GLY A 145 19.85 -9.07 5.59
C GLY A 145 19.24 -7.86 4.91
N ILE A 146 18.78 -8.06 3.68
CA ILE A 146 17.98 -7.10 2.91
C ILE A 146 16.73 -7.83 2.47
N ALA A 147 15.56 -7.21 2.65
CA ALA A 147 14.31 -7.78 2.21
C ALA A 147 13.44 -6.73 1.50
N TRP A 148 12.50 -7.24 0.69
CA TRP A 148 11.73 -6.41 -0.23
C TRP A 148 10.23 -6.42 0.04
N ALA A 149 9.77 -7.11 1.08
CA ALA A 149 8.36 -7.14 1.42
C ALA A 149 7.82 -5.75 1.77
N GLY A 150 6.59 -5.45 1.37
CA GLY A 150 5.83 -4.35 1.94
C GLY A 150 5.28 -4.76 3.31
N MET A 151 5.24 -3.84 4.27
CA MET A 151 4.60 -4.08 5.56
C MET A 151 3.26 -3.36 5.62
N ILE A 152 2.20 -4.10 6.00
CA ILE A 152 0.86 -3.55 6.08
C ILE A 152 0.35 -3.77 7.51
N LEU A 153 0.00 -2.68 8.19
CA LEU A 153 -0.69 -2.74 9.47
C LEU A 153 -2.19 -2.60 9.22
N CYS A 154 -2.96 -3.62 9.56
CA CYS A 154 -4.41 -3.58 9.48
C CYS A 154 -5.03 -3.59 10.87
N GLY A 155 -5.92 -2.64 11.12
CA GLY A 155 -6.64 -2.52 12.39
C GLY A 155 -8.12 -2.23 12.20
N ASN A 156 -8.86 -2.38 13.30
CA ASN A 156 -10.22 -1.89 13.38
C ASN A 156 -10.20 -0.43 13.86
N ILE A 157 -11.27 0.31 13.58
CA ILE A 157 -11.43 1.69 14.00
C ILE A 157 -12.87 1.92 14.49
N PRO A 158 -13.05 2.56 15.66
CA PRO A 158 -14.37 2.94 16.15
C PRO A 158 -15.06 4.00 15.29
N LYS A 159 -16.39 4.02 15.32
CA LYS A 159 -17.18 4.96 14.52
C LYS A 159 -16.92 6.42 14.92
N GLU A 160 -16.74 6.66 16.21
CA GLU A 160 -16.48 7.97 16.78
C GLU A 160 -15.22 8.63 16.20
N ILE A 161 -14.20 7.82 15.95
CA ILE A 161 -12.95 8.27 15.33
C ILE A 161 -13.15 8.49 13.82
N MET A 162 -13.90 7.61 13.14
CA MET A 162 -14.17 7.75 11.71
C MET A 162 -14.91 9.05 11.39
N ASP A 163 -15.85 9.43 12.25
CA ASP A 163 -16.67 10.63 12.07
C ASP A 163 -15.86 11.93 12.32
N ASN A 164 -14.74 11.85 13.04
CA ASN A 164 -13.89 12.98 13.43
C ASN A 164 -12.41 12.79 13.01
N ASP A 165 -12.17 12.12 11.92
CA ASP A 165 -10.83 11.65 11.48
C ASP A 165 -9.80 12.78 11.20
N ALA A 166 -10.25 14.01 11.04
CA ALA A 166 -9.37 15.17 10.81
C ALA A 166 -8.76 15.74 12.10
N THR A 167 -9.38 15.47 13.25
CA THR A 167 -8.98 16.07 14.54
C THR A 167 -8.65 15.03 15.62
N THR A 168 -9.02 13.78 15.39
CA THR A 168 -8.80 12.69 16.35
C THR A 168 -7.55 11.91 15.99
N ASP A 169 -6.78 11.54 17.00
CA ASP A 169 -5.62 10.67 16.84
C ASP A 169 -6.07 9.24 16.51
N MET A 170 -5.96 8.87 15.24
CA MET A 170 -6.27 7.51 14.77
C MET A 170 -5.19 6.50 15.13
N PHE A 171 -3.97 6.96 15.44
CA PHE A 171 -2.86 6.06 15.77
C PHE A 171 -2.97 5.51 17.20
N THR A 172 -3.88 6.04 18.04
CA THR A 172 -4.27 5.40 19.31
C THR A 172 -4.83 4.00 19.12
N GLU A 173 -5.34 3.67 17.92
CA GLU A 173 -5.79 2.32 17.57
C GLU A 173 -4.65 1.36 17.24
N LEU A 174 -3.42 1.85 17.13
CA LEU A 174 -2.23 1.00 16.99
C LEU A 174 -1.72 0.59 18.38
N PRO A 175 -1.00 -0.54 18.51
CA PRO A 175 -0.32 -0.90 19.76
C PRO A 175 0.69 0.17 20.17
N SER A 176 0.91 0.31 21.47
CA SER A 176 1.86 1.29 22.04
C SER A 176 3.28 1.20 21.47
N GLU A 177 3.66 0.03 20.97
CA GLU A 177 4.93 -0.23 20.31
C GLU A 177 5.12 0.60 19.02
N PHE A 178 4.01 1.01 18.41
CA PHE A 178 3.99 1.87 17.21
C PHE A 178 3.79 3.36 17.56
N HIS A 179 3.52 3.74 18.81
CA HIS A 179 3.35 5.13 19.22
C HIS A 179 4.69 5.89 19.30
N GLU A 180 5.49 5.76 18.26
CA GLU A 180 6.74 6.48 18.10
C GLU A 180 6.77 7.15 16.74
N SER A 181 6.83 8.48 16.72
CA SER A 181 6.80 9.28 15.48
C SER A 181 7.87 8.83 14.49
N ALA A 182 9.08 8.55 14.96
CA ALA A 182 10.19 8.06 14.15
C ALA A 182 9.91 6.70 13.46
N LEU A 183 9.05 5.85 14.02
CA LEU A 183 8.63 4.60 13.38
C LEU A 183 7.49 4.84 12.40
N LEU A 184 6.48 5.61 12.80
CA LEU A 184 5.29 5.90 11.98
C LEU A 184 5.62 6.69 10.72
N GLU A 185 6.58 7.61 10.79
CA GLU A 185 7.07 8.40 9.67
C GLU A 185 7.58 7.54 8.49
N ARG A 186 8.01 6.30 8.77
CA ARG A 186 8.51 5.34 7.78
C ARG A 186 7.42 4.58 7.04
N PHE A 187 6.17 4.69 7.48
CA PHE A 187 5.03 4.24 6.70
C PHE A 187 4.73 5.24 5.60
N HIS A 188 4.61 4.76 4.37
CA HIS A 188 4.48 5.61 3.19
C HIS A 188 3.10 6.26 3.10
N GLY A 189 2.05 5.54 3.48
CA GLY A 189 0.69 6.05 3.36
C GLY A 189 -0.34 5.35 4.24
N PHE A 190 -1.49 6.01 4.34
CA PHE A 190 -2.63 5.56 5.13
C PHE A 190 -3.85 5.33 4.24
N ILE A 191 -4.58 4.25 4.49
CA ILE A 191 -5.84 3.90 3.82
C ILE A 191 -7.00 4.10 4.82
N LYS A 192 -7.89 5.03 4.52
CA LYS A 192 -9.15 5.22 5.25
C LYS A 192 -10.15 4.13 4.82
N GLY A 193 -10.00 2.94 5.41
CA GLY A 193 -10.76 1.76 5.00
C GLY A 193 -12.25 1.82 5.30
N TRP A 194 -12.72 2.76 6.12
CA TRP A 194 -14.16 3.02 6.35
C TRP A 194 -14.89 3.64 5.15
N ASN A 195 -14.15 4.15 4.18
CA ASN A 195 -14.72 4.58 2.91
C ASN A 195 -14.88 3.42 1.90
N ILE A 196 -14.53 2.20 2.31
CA ILE A 196 -14.73 0.98 1.53
C ILE A 196 -16.01 0.31 2.06
N PRO A 197 -16.99 0.00 1.20
CA PRO A 197 -18.22 -0.64 1.64
C PRO A 197 -17.95 -2.02 2.25
N CYS A 198 -18.76 -2.38 3.25
CA CYS A 198 -18.73 -3.73 3.80
C CYS A 198 -19.11 -4.76 2.73
N MET A 199 -18.41 -5.89 2.74
CA MET A 199 -18.71 -7.01 1.85
C MET A 199 -20.08 -7.59 2.21
N ASN A 200 -20.91 -7.79 1.20
CA ASN A 200 -22.21 -8.42 1.30
C ASN A 200 -22.45 -9.36 0.11
N ASP A 201 -23.53 -10.11 0.15
CA ASP A 201 -23.86 -11.09 -0.90
C ASP A 201 -24.17 -10.44 -2.26
N ASP A 202 -24.64 -9.18 -2.28
CA ASP A 202 -24.92 -8.43 -3.51
C ASP A 202 -23.65 -8.05 -4.29
N LEU A 203 -22.49 -8.14 -3.65
CA LEU A 203 -21.19 -7.92 -4.27
C LEU A 203 -20.56 -9.19 -4.85
N LYS A 204 -21.25 -10.33 -4.75
CA LYS A 204 -20.80 -11.59 -5.37
C LYS A 204 -20.95 -11.51 -6.88
N VAL A 205 -19.85 -11.78 -7.57
CA VAL A 205 -19.85 -11.86 -9.03
C VAL A 205 -20.57 -13.13 -9.48
N ASN A 206 -21.62 -12.97 -10.28
CA ASN A 206 -22.33 -14.06 -10.94
C ASN A 206 -21.89 -14.08 -12.41
N GLY A 207 -20.85 -14.83 -12.75
CA GLY A 207 -20.33 -14.88 -14.11
C GLY A 207 -18.83 -15.15 -14.19
N TRP A 208 -18.19 -14.64 -15.24
CA TRP A 208 -16.76 -14.78 -15.41
C TRP A 208 -16.01 -13.92 -14.39
N ALA A 209 -15.03 -14.51 -13.72
CA ALA A 209 -14.17 -13.83 -12.78
C ALA A 209 -12.70 -13.99 -13.20
N LEU A 210 -11.88 -13.01 -12.82
CA LEU A 210 -10.44 -13.06 -13.02
C LEU A 210 -9.84 -14.21 -12.19
N ASN A 211 -8.99 -15.04 -12.80
CA ASN A 211 -8.19 -15.98 -12.05
C ASN A 211 -7.22 -15.22 -11.14
N SER A 212 -7.44 -15.30 -9.83
CA SER A 212 -6.66 -14.54 -8.85
C SER A 212 -5.18 -14.93 -8.83
N GLU A 213 -4.84 -16.21 -9.07
CA GLU A 213 -3.45 -16.67 -9.12
C GLU A 213 -2.71 -16.10 -10.32
N TYR A 214 -3.35 -16.08 -11.49
CA TYR A 214 -2.79 -15.49 -12.70
C TYR A 214 -2.58 -13.98 -12.52
N PHE A 215 -3.59 -13.29 -12.01
CA PHE A 215 -3.52 -11.86 -11.72
C PHE A 215 -2.39 -11.51 -10.74
N CYS A 216 -2.29 -12.26 -9.65
CA CYS A 216 -1.23 -12.06 -8.66
C CYS A 216 0.16 -12.39 -9.19
N SER A 217 0.28 -13.36 -10.08
CA SER A 217 1.55 -13.66 -10.76
C SER A 217 2.01 -12.50 -11.65
N ILE A 218 1.08 -11.84 -12.35
CA ILE A 218 1.40 -10.64 -13.14
C ILE A 218 1.82 -9.49 -12.22
N MET A 219 1.13 -9.26 -11.12
CA MET A 219 1.52 -8.23 -10.16
C MET A 219 2.90 -8.48 -9.55
N HIS A 220 3.21 -9.74 -9.26
CA HIS A 220 4.53 -10.16 -8.79
C HIS A 220 5.63 -9.84 -9.81
N GLU A 221 5.42 -10.09 -11.09
CA GLU A 221 6.36 -9.73 -12.16
C GLU A 221 6.52 -8.21 -12.29
N LEU A 222 5.42 -7.45 -12.32
CA LEU A 222 5.44 -6.00 -12.35
C LEU A 222 6.19 -5.39 -11.15
N ARG A 223 6.16 -6.07 -10.02
CA ARG A 223 6.87 -5.67 -8.81
C ARG A 223 8.38 -5.56 -9.04
N ASN A 224 8.94 -6.42 -9.86
CA ASN A 224 10.36 -6.48 -10.15
C ASN A 224 10.82 -5.44 -11.20
N ASP A 225 9.90 -4.83 -11.93
CA ASP A 225 10.23 -3.83 -12.93
C ASP A 225 10.51 -2.46 -12.29
N SER A 226 11.77 -2.05 -12.31
CA SER A 226 12.22 -0.75 -11.78
C SER A 226 12.07 0.41 -12.77
N SER A 227 11.75 0.15 -14.03
CA SER A 227 11.61 1.19 -15.07
C SER A 227 10.53 2.21 -14.73
N TYR A 228 9.44 1.78 -14.12
CA TYR A 228 8.35 2.66 -13.68
C TYR A 228 8.81 3.71 -12.65
N ARG A 229 9.75 3.36 -11.77
CA ARG A 229 10.30 4.33 -10.83
C ARG A 229 11.10 5.41 -11.56
N ALA A 230 11.89 5.05 -12.54
CA ALA A 230 12.62 6.01 -13.36
C ALA A 230 11.67 6.95 -14.12
N ILE A 231 10.53 6.44 -14.61
CA ILE A 231 9.48 7.25 -15.24
C ILE A 231 8.90 8.25 -14.22
N VAL A 232 8.54 7.79 -13.02
CA VAL A 232 8.00 8.64 -11.97
C VAL A 232 9.00 9.73 -11.53
N ASP A 233 10.30 9.40 -11.44
CA ASP A 233 11.35 10.36 -11.12
C ASP A 233 11.49 11.47 -12.17
N ARG A 234 11.20 11.17 -13.44
CA ARG A 234 11.15 12.17 -14.52
C ARG A 234 9.86 12.99 -14.51
N LEU A 235 8.73 12.37 -14.15
CA LEU A 235 7.41 13.02 -14.16
C LEU A 235 7.18 13.94 -12.96
N ILE A 236 7.71 13.61 -11.78
CA ILE A 236 7.46 14.38 -10.56
C ILE A 236 8.54 15.47 -10.38
N GLU A 237 8.07 16.71 -10.30
CA GLU A 237 8.85 17.83 -9.82
C GLU A 237 8.75 17.89 -8.29
N VAL A 238 9.91 17.78 -7.64
CA VAL A 238 10.04 17.85 -6.19
C VAL A 238 10.34 19.30 -5.82
N PRO A 239 9.57 19.95 -4.93
CA PRO A 239 9.85 21.32 -4.52
C PRO A 239 11.14 21.40 -3.68
N ASP A 240 11.81 22.54 -3.74
CA ASP A 240 13.01 22.78 -2.95
C ASP A 240 12.71 22.68 -1.45
N GLY A 241 13.62 22.04 -0.72
CA GLY A 241 13.46 21.82 0.73
C GLY A 241 12.45 20.75 1.14
N ALA A 242 11.91 19.99 0.17
CA ALA A 242 11.03 18.86 0.49
C ALA A 242 11.76 17.80 1.33
N ASP A 243 11.07 17.29 2.33
CA ASP A 243 11.59 16.19 3.15
C ASP A 243 11.82 14.93 2.28
N THR A 244 12.93 14.24 2.54
CA THR A 244 13.35 13.07 1.76
C THR A 244 12.38 11.91 1.94
N ARG A 245 11.83 11.69 3.15
CA ARG A 245 10.88 10.60 3.43
C ARG A 245 9.54 10.86 2.76
N ASP A 246 9.06 12.10 2.78
CA ASP A 246 7.82 12.48 2.08
C ASP A 246 7.97 12.30 0.58
N THR A 247 9.11 12.72 0.04
CA THR A 247 9.45 12.55 -1.38
C THR A 247 9.49 11.08 -1.77
N GLU A 248 10.18 10.25 -0.99
CA GLU A 248 10.27 8.80 -1.25
C GLU A 248 8.90 8.13 -1.13
N ALA A 249 8.11 8.47 -0.12
CA ALA A 249 6.78 7.93 0.10
C ALA A 249 5.85 8.24 -1.09
N VAL A 250 5.79 9.51 -1.50
CA VAL A 250 4.95 9.94 -2.63
C VAL A 250 5.38 9.27 -3.93
N LYS A 251 6.67 9.25 -4.24
CA LYS A 251 7.19 8.61 -5.45
C LYS A 251 6.92 7.12 -5.47
N ARG A 252 7.08 6.42 -4.34
CA ARG A 252 6.83 4.98 -4.22
C ARG A 252 5.36 4.64 -4.41
N ILE A 253 4.46 5.37 -3.78
CA ILE A 253 3.01 5.19 -3.96
C ILE A 253 2.61 5.52 -5.41
N ALA A 254 3.13 6.61 -5.99
CA ALA A 254 2.86 6.98 -7.37
C ALA A 254 3.36 5.92 -8.36
N THR A 255 4.55 5.32 -8.10
CA THR A 255 5.08 4.20 -8.88
C THR A 255 4.16 2.98 -8.82
N ALA A 256 3.66 2.64 -7.62
CA ALA A 256 2.71 1.54 -7.45
C ALA A 256 1.42 1.77 -8.24
N TYR A 257 0.85 2.98 -8.19
CA TYR A 257 -0.31 3.33 -8.99
C TYR A 257 -0.02 3.29 -10.49
N LEU A 258 1.15 3.75 -10.93
CA LEU A 258 1.55 3.70 -12.33
C LEU A 258 1.62 2.26 -12.83
N LYS A 259 2.28 1.36 -12.08
CA LYS A 259 2.34 -0.07 -12.38
C LYS A 259 0.96 -0.72 -12.46
N LEU A 260 0.10 -0.40 -11.48
CA LEU A 260 -1.21 -1.03 -11.35
C LEU A 260 -2.20 -0.55 -12.41
N LEU A 261 -2.25 0.76 -12.68
CA LEU A 261 -3.28 1.36 -13.53
C LEU A 261 -2.84 1.57 -14.98
N PHE A 262 -1.54 1.70 -15.22
CA PHE A 262 -0.96 2.03 -16.52
C PHE A 262 0.22 1.10 -16.88
N PRO A 263 0.04 -0.22 -16.82
CA PRO A 263 1.13 -1.17 -17.02
C PRO A 263 1.74 -1.13 -18.43
N TYR A 264 1.11 -0.46 -19.37
CA TYR A 264 1.59 -0.27 -20.73
C TYR A 264 2.62 0.86 -20.89
N VAL A 265 2.72 1.76 -19.89
CA VAL A 265 3.64 2.91 -19.93
C VAL A 265 5.09 2.42 -19.86
N ARG A 266 5.92 2.85 -20.84
CA ARG A 266 7.35 2.52 -20.93
C ARG A 266 8.24 3.75 -20.84
N GLN A 267 7.68 4.92 -21.11
CA GLN A 267 8.35 6.22 -21.06
C GLN A 267 7.35 7.28 -20.59
N PRO A 268 7.81 8.43 -20.08
CA PRO A 268 6.91 9.47 -19.56
C PRO A 268 5.87 9.98 -20.57
N GLU A 269 6.20 9.94 -21.84
CA GLU A 269 5.37 10.42 -22.95
C GLU A 269 4.15 9.50 -23.22
N ASP A 270 4.18 8.25 -22.72
CA ASP A 270 3.09 7.28 -22.92
C ASP A 270 1.87 7.58 -22.02
N ILE A 271 1.99 8.50 -21.06
CA ILE A 271 0.90 8.88 -20.17
C ILE A 271 0.62 10.38 -20.21
N ARG A 272 -0.65 10.76 -20.30
CA ARG A 272 -1.02 12.17 -20.23
C ARG A 272 -0.72 12.73 -18.83
N THR A 273 -0.13 13.92 -18.76
CA THR A 273 0.17 14.63 -17.50
C THR A 273 -1.04 14.72 -16.57
N ALA A 274 -2.24 14.97 -17.14
CA ALA A 274 -3.49 15.07 -16.38
C ALA A 274 -3.87 13.72 -15.73
N ASP A 275 -3.68 12.60 -16.43
CA ASP A 275 -4.00 11.27 -15.92
C ASP A 275 -3.01 10.84 -14.83
N PHE A 276 -1.71 11.05 -15.06
CA PHE A 276 -0.71 10.78 -14.03
C PHE A 276 -0.96 11.61 -12.78
N ASN A 277 -1.26 12.90 -12.92
CA ASN A 277 -1.59 13.75 -11.79
C ASN A 277 -2.83 13.26 -11.04
N ARG A 278 -3.91 12.94 -11.76
CA ARG A 278 -5.19 12.54 -11.17
C ARG A 278 -5.13 11.18 -10.48
N TYR A 279 -4.52 10.19 -11.14
CA TYR A 279 -4.61 8.79 -10.73
C TYR A 279 -3.40 8.30 -9.91
N CYS A 280 -2.22 8.95 -10.08
CA CYS A 280 -1.01 8.56 -9.38
C CYS A 280 -0.60 9.60 -8.34
N LEU A 281 -0.22 10.81 -8.76
CA LEU A 281 0.41 11.80 -7.87
C LEU A 281 -0.53 12.30 -6.77
N ARG A 282 -1.71 12.81 -7.12
CA ARG A 282 -2.67 13.34 -6.12
C ARG A 282 -3.08 12.30 -5.09
N ARG A 283 -3.23 11.02 -5.52
CA ARG A 283 -3.57 9.93 -4.62
C ARG A 283 -2.42 9.62 -3.67
N ALA A 284 -1.20 9.58 -4.18
CA ALA A 284 -0.01 9.40 -3.36
C ALA A 284 0.14 10.50 -2.31
N CYS A 285 0.01 11.77 -2.73
CA CYS A 285 0.03 12.90 -1.81
C CYS A 285 -1.06 12.78 -0.72
N LYS A 286 -2.30 12.43 -1.09
CA LYS A 286 -3.39 12.25 -0.13
C LYS A 286 -3.11 11.13 0.88
N MET A 287 -2.55 10.02 0.45
CA MET A 287 -2.22 8.93 1.37
C MET A 287 -1.10 9.33 2.36
N ARG A 288 -0.10 10.06 1.87
CA ARG A 288 1.00 10.54 2.73
C ARG A 288 0.56 11.67 3.66
N SER A 289 -0.29 12.60 3.20
CA SER A 289 -0.76 13.70 4.03
C SER A 289 -1.49 13.23 5.29
N ILE A 290 -2.22 12.10 5.22
CA ILE A 290 -2.88 11.53 6.40
C ILE A 290 -1.86 11.12 7.46
N ILE A 291 -0.75 10.48 7.07
CA ILE A 291 0.34 10.13 8.01
C ILE A 291 0.87 11.40 8.69
N LEU A 292 1.19 12.44 7.91
CA LEU A 292 1.71 13.70 8.46
C LEU A 292 0.71 14.38 9.40
N THR A 293 -0.56 14.45 9.02
CA THR A 293 -1.62 15.01 9.89
C THR A 293 -1.70 14.26 11.21
N GLN A 294 -1.69 12.93 11.19
CA GLN A 294 -1.77 12.13 12.40
C GLN A 294 -0.51 12.24 13.26
N MET A 295 0.65 12.31 12.65
CA MET A 295 1.90 12.58 13.38
C MET A 295 1.88 13.95 14.06
N GLY A 296 1.33 14.97 13.39
CA GLY A 296 1.19 16.31 13.96
C GLY A 296 0.21 16.39 15.14
N ILE A 297 -0.74 15.43 15.26
CA ILE A 297 -1.60 15.30 16.43
C ILE A 297 -0.87 14.66 17.61
N MET A 298 -0.04 13.63 17.32
CA MET A 298 0.69 12.89 18.35
C MET A 298 1.91 13.63 18.86
N ASP A 299 2.62 14.34 18.00
CA ASP A 299 3.96 14.87 18.26
C ASP A 299 4.08 16.31 17.81
N ILE A 300 4.37 17.20 18.77
CA ILE A 300 4.47 18.64 18.53
C ILE A 300 5.55 19.00 17.49
N GLU A 301 6.58 18.17 17.31
CA GLU A 301 7.64 18.38 16.31
C GLU A 301 7.10 18.27 14.88
N TYR A 302 5.99 17.58 14.69
CA TYR A 302 5.31 17.41 13.40
C TYR A 302 4.09 18.32 13.24
N ALA A 303 3.74 19.09 14.27
CA ALA A 303 2.57 19.97 14.23
C ALA A 303 2.72 21.03 13.12
N GLY A 304 1.68 21.15 12.28
CA GLY A 304 1.67 22.11 11.18
C GLY A 304 2.55 21.73 9.98
N ARG A 305 3.11 20.52 9.94
CA ARG A 305 3.77 20.00 8.73
C ARG A 305 2.73 19.58 7.70
N ASP A 306 2.79 20.21 6.55
CA ASP A 306 2.01 19.85 5.37
C ASP A 306 2.86 19.06 4.38
N ILE A 307 2.19 18.28 3.53
CA ILE A 307 2.88 17.59 2.45
C ILE A 307 3.44 18.60 1.45
N PRO A 308 4.71 18.42 0.98
CA PRO A 308 5.29 19.28 -0.04
C PRO A 308 4.43 19.34 -1.31
N GLN A 309 4.41 20.50 -1.98
CA GLN A 309 3.60 20.74 -3.17
C GLN A 309 4.24 20.13 -4.42
N PHE A 310 4.14 18.80 -4.56
CA PHE A 310 4.61 18.11 -5.74
C PHE A 310 3.81 18.49 -6.99
N LYS A 311 4.48 18.63 -8.13
CA LYS A 311 3.87 18.94 -9.42
C LYS A 311 4.26 17.89 -10.46
N VAL A 312 3.46 17.78 -11.52
CA VAL A 312 3.84 16.97 -12.68
C VAL A 312 4.56 17.87 -13.67
N ARG A 313 5.76 17.48 -14.07
CA ARG A 313 6.53 18.17 -15.12
C ARG A 313 5.79 18.08 -16.44
N THR A 314 5.74 19.20 -17.17
CA THR A 314 5.32 19.18 -18.57
C THR A 314 6.47 18.60 -19.40
N ILE A 315 6.23 17.46 -20.02
CA ILE A 315 7.19 16.86 -20.95
C ILE A 315 6.85 17.44 -22.33
N GLN A 316 7.82 18.12 -22.90
CA GLN A 316 7.72 18.67 -24.28
C GLN A 316 8.04 17.57 -25.29
#